data_8f98c248322da107caf2cdbd92e190e2
#
_entry.id   8f98c248322da107caf2cdbd92e190e2
#
_cell.length_a   1.000
_cell.length_b   1.000
_cell.length_c   1.000
_cell.angle_alpha   90.00
_cell.angle_beta   90.00
_cell.angle_gamma   90.00
#
_symmetry.space_group_name_H-M   'P 1'
#
loop_
_entity.id
_entity.type
_entity.pdbx_description
1 polymer ?
#
loop_
_entity_poly.entity_id
_entity_poly.type
_entity_poly.pdbx_seq_one_letter_code
_entity_poly.pdbx_strand_id
1 'polypeptide(L)'
;MAATKPSLPLEKAGEKPPKKLSISEPVTELRHVKIVENGEEMVDFLEACPRLLFARARFNYRRETVVRRSVAEGLCRAVDALPAGCRLAMIEGWRAPIIQQRMYRAIWLRFKERHPDWTDVMLKRVVNRFSAPMDVRVPPPHTTGGAIDVMLTDENGQELDHFSPYEPYDPRCAPFAATGLSDTARRTRDILGEALGIGGLTNYPSEFWHWSFGDQGWAYRGGHPHALYAAITPPGWTPAPEDDVDAPLEFTTPEPETP
;
A
#
# COMPACT_ATOMS: atom_id res chain seq x y z
N MET A 1 25.23 57.22 -6.72
CA MET A 1 24.51 56.02 -6.20
C MET A 1 24.28 55.10 -7.37
N ALA A 2 25.07 54.03 -7.49
CA ALA A 2 24.97 53.05 -8.56
C ALA A 2 24.03 51.91 -8.09
N ALA A 3 22.95 51.70 -8.84
CA ALA A 3 22.01 50.63 -8.58
C ALA A 3 22.59 49.28 -8.98
N THR A 4 22.76 48.41 -8.02
CA THR A 4 23.18 47.02 -8.20
C THR A 4 22.01 46.21 -8.82
N LYS A 5 22.23 45.66 -10.01
CA LYS A 5 21.30 44.72 -10.65
C LYS A 5 21.20 43.42 -9.84
N PRO A 6 20.02 42.83 -9.62
CA PRO A 6 19.92 41.53 -9.00
C PRO A 6 20.47 40.46 -9.93
N SER A 7 21.35 39.61 -9.39
CA SER A 7 21.87 38.42 -10.07
C SER A 7 20.75 37.39 -10.25
N LEU A 8 20.53 36.95 -11.48
CA LEU A 8 19.68 35.81 -11.82
C LEU A 8 20.23 34.54 -11.16
N PRO A 9 19.37 33.63 -10.65
CA PRO A 9 19.79 32.35 -10.14
C PRO A 9 20.44 31.53 -11.26
N LEU A 10 21.60 30.97 -10.97
CA LEU A 10 22.29 30.02 -11.85
C LEU A 10 21.36 28.82 -12.08
N GLU A 11 20.89 28.63 -13.32
CA GLU A 11 20.28 27.43 -13.79
C GLU A 11 21.23 26.26 -13.52
N LYS A 12 20.79 25.30 -12.71
CA LYS A 12 21.45 24.00 -12.53
C LYS A 12 21.36 23.25 -13.85
N ALA A 13 22.42 23.36 -14.66
CA ALA A 13 22.53 22.57 -15.88
C ALA A 13 22.62 21.09 -15.52
N GLY A 14 21.63 20.29 -15.99
CA GLY A 14 21.79 18.85 -16.09
C GLY A 14 20.78 17.94 -15.36
N GLU A 15 19.77 18.44 -14.69
CA GLU A 15 18.70 17.56 -14.22
C GLU A 15 17.83 17.11 -15.41
N LYS A 16 17.98 15.83 -15.78
CA LYS A 16 17.03 15.21 -16.72
C LYS A 16 15.63 15.33 -16.15
N PRO A 17 14.62 15.69 -16.99
CA PRO A 17 13.26 15.74 -16.50
C PRO A 17 12.90 14.40 -15.85
N PRO A 18 12.12 14.40 -14.74
CA PRO A 18 11.76 13.17 -14.03
C PRO A 18 11.14 12.19 -15.03
N LYS A 19 11.68 10.96 -15.05
CA LYS A 19 11.17 9.88 -15.90
C LYS A 19 9.71 9.66 -15.55
N LYS A 20 8.81 9.75 -16.54
CA LYS A 20 7.39 9.43 -16.33
C LYS A 20 7.27 7.96 -15.92
N LEU A 21 7.00 7.73 -14.65
CA LEU A 21 6.88 6.39 -14.09
C LEU A 21 5.57 5.73 -14.58
N SER A 22 5.63 4.41 -14.79
CA SER A 22 4.43 3.60 -15.00
C SER A 22 3.54 3.64 -13.75
N ILE A 23 2.22 3.50 -13.93
CA ILE A 23 1.30 3.28 -12.82
C ILE A 23 1.56 1.95 -12.11
N SER A 24 2.15 0.97 -12.80
CA SER A 24 2.64 -0.27 -12.21
C SER A 24 4.13 -0.16 -11.91
N GLU A 25 4.60 -0.82 -10.86
CA GLU A 25 6.01 -0.92 -10.49
C GLU A 25 6.62 -2.17 -11.15
N PRO A 26 7.40 -2.02 -12.25
CA PRO A 26 7.99 -3.18 -12.88
C PRO A 26 9.02 -3.82 -11.96
N VAL A 27 8.86 -5.10 -11.62
CA VAL A 27 9.81 -5.85 -10.77
C VAL A 27 11.24 -5.75 -11.30
N THR A 28 11.40 -5.65 -12.63
CA THR A 28 12.71 -5.45 -13.28
C THR A 28 13.39 -4.14 -12.88
N GLU A 29 12.63 -3.07 -12.70
CA GLU A 29 13.15 -1.76 -12.25
C GLU A 29 13.42 -1.79 -10.75
N LEU A 30 12.50 -2.35 -9.96
CA LEU A 30 12.65 -2.44 -8.51
C LEU A 30 13.89 -3.26 -8.10
N ARG A 31 14.27 -4.28 -8.87
CA ARG A 31 15.51 -5.05 -8.63
C ARG A 31 16.79 -4.21 -8.65
N HIS A 32 16.77 -3.05 -9.27
CA HIS A 32 17.90 -2.12 -9.28
C HIS A 32 17.92 -1.20 -8.06
N VAL A 33 16.82 -1.12 -7.31
CA VAL A 33 16.76 -0.37 -6.06
C VAL A 33 17.40 -1.22 -4.96
N LYS A 34 18.54 -0.79 -4.45
CA LYS A 34 19.22 -1.47 -3.34
C LYS A 34 18.37 -1.38 -2.08
N ILE A 35 18.44 -2.41 -1.25
CA ILE A 35 17.89 -2.38 0.11
C ILE A 35 19.06 -2.19 1.07
N VAL A 36 19.01 -1.16 1.89
CA VAL A 36 19.95 -0.90 2.98
C VAL A 36 19.14 -0.88 4.26
N GLU A 37 18.93 -2.09 4.82
CA GLU A 37 18.14 -2.29 6.03
C GLU A 37 18.69 -1.43 7.18
N ASN A 38 17.85 -0.60 7.77
CA ASN A 38 18.24 0.31 8.86
C ASN A 38 17.99 -0.25 10.27
N GLY A 39 17.37 -1.44 10.37
CA GLY A 39 17.09 -2.09 11.64
C GLY A 39 15.98 -1.45 12.47
N GLU A 40 15.16 -0.61 11.85
CA GLU A 40 14.06 0.06 12.55
C GLU A 40 13.06 -0.96 13.10
N GLU A 41 12.64 -0.75 14.34
CA GLU A 41 11.72 -1.63 15.04
C GLU A 41 10.31 -1.64 14.46
N MET A 42 9.63 -2.75 14.69
CA MET A 42 8.19 -2.89 14.44
C MET A 42 7.43 -2.45 15.69
N VAL A 43 6.39 -1.64 15.51
CA VAL A 43 5.53 -1.13 16.57
C VAL A 43 4.07 -1.39 16.26
N ASP A 44 3.24 -1.57 17.28
CA ASP A 44 1.80 -1.62 17.13
C ASP A 44 1.28 -0.23 16.73
N PHE A 45 0.63 -0.14 15.57
CA PHE A 45 0.16 1.13 15.05
C PHE A 45 -1.07 1.66 15.80
N LEU A 46 -1.86 0.81 16.47
CA LEU A 46 -3.00 1.24 17.27
C LEU A 46 -2.52 1.82 18.62
N GLU A 47 -1.46 1.26 19.20
CA GLU A 47 -0.82 1.83 20.39
C GLU A 47 -0.10 3.14 20.05
N ALA A 48 0.64 3.17 18.95
CA ALA A 48 1.38 4.36 18.52
C ALA A 48 0.46 5.51 18.08
N CYS A 49 -0.69 5.21 17.48
CA CYS A 49 -1.67 6.19 17.02
C CYS A 49 -3.10 5.77 17.38
N PRO A 50 -3.57 5.99 18.63
CA PRO A 50 -4.87 5.52 19.13
C PRO A 50 -6.10 6.09 18.41
N ARG A 51 -5.92 7.09 17.55
CA ARG A 51 -7.00 7.65 16.72
C ARG A 51 -7.25 6.89 15.43
N LEU A 52 -6.36 5.97 15.06
CA LEU A 52 -6.59 5.05 13.94
C LEU A 52 -7.74 4.09 14.26
N LEU A 53 -8.43 3.70 13.21
CA LEU A 53 -9.35 2.57 13.28
C LEU A 53 -8.68 1.34 12.66
N PHE A 54 -9.03 0.16 13.15
CA PHE A 54 -8.70 -1.08 12.46
C PHE A 54 -9.95 -1.56 11.74
N ALA A 55 -9.94 -1.44 10.43
CA ALA A 55 -11.06 -1.80 9.58
C ALA A 55 -11.39 -3.30 9.70
N ARG A 56 -12.61 -3.69 9.38
CA ARG A 56 -12.99 -5.10 9.31
C ARG A 56 -12.05 -5.85 8.35
N ALA A 57 -11.71 -7.11 8.71
CA ALA A 57 -10.93 -7.98 7.85
C ALA A 57 -11.65 -8.20 6.51
N ARG A 58 -10.93 -8.09 5.41
CA ARG A 58 -11.46 -8.35 4.06
C ARG A 58 -11.30 -9.80 3.63
N PHE A 59 -10.39 -10.51 4.29
CA PHE A 59 -10.10 -11.92 4.04
C PHE A 59 -10.03 -12.70 5.35
N ASN A 60 -10.19 -14.01 5.25
CA ASN A 60 -10.21 -14.96 6.36
C ASN A 60 -8.81 -15.35 6.86
N TYR A 61 -7.90 -14.39 7.03
CA TYR A 61 -6.59 -14.62 7.65
C TYR A 61 -6.34 -13.65 8.80
N ARG A 62 -5.43 -14.07 9.70
CA ARG A 62 -5.01 -13.22 10.82
C ARG A 62 -4.20 -12.03 10.30
N ARG A 63 -4.63 -10.84 10.64
CA ARG A 63 -3.90 -9.59 10.36
C ARG A 63 -3.17 -9.14 11.61
N GLU A 64 -2.01 -8.56 11.40
CA GLU A 64 -1.18 -8.02 12.48
C GLU A 64 -1.32 -6.50 12.54
N THR A 65 -1.22 -5.94 13.76
CA THR A 65 -1.32 -4.49 14.00
C THR A 65 0.04 -3.80 14.02
N VAL A 66 1.04 -4.36 13.34
CA VAL A 66 2.41 -3.85 13.39
C VAL A 66 2.88 -3.27 12.05
N VAL A 67 3.68 -2.22 12.15
CA VAL A 67 4.40 -1.56 11.05
C VAL A 67 5.75 -1.06 11.55
N ARG A 68 6.64 -0.62 10.65
CA ARG A 68 7.86 0.10 11.05
C ARG A 68 7.50 1.39 11.78
N ARG A 69 8.30 1.79 12.78
CA ARG A 69 8.06 2.98 13.62
C ARG A 69 7.81 4.24 12.80
N SER A 70 8.64 4.54 11.80
CA SER A 70 8.47 5.72 10.96
C SER A 70 7.14 5.71 10.18
N VAL A 71 6.62 4.53 9.82
CA VAL A 71 5.30 4.38 9.21
C VAL A 71 4.21 4.75 10.22
N ALA A 72 4.28 4.25 11.46
CA ALA A 72 3.34 4.59 12.52
C ALA A 72 3.35 6.10 12.83
N GLU A 73 4.53 6.73 12.90
CA GLU A 73 4.67 8.17 13.06
C GLU A 73 4.08 8.95 11.88
N GLY A 74 4.28 8.44 10.64
CA GLY A 74 3.66 8.98 9.44
C GLY A 74 2.14 8.91 9.50
N LEU A 75 1.59 7.79 9.97
CA LEU A 75 0.15 7.62 10.19
C LEU A 75 -0.41 8.62 11.21
N CYS A 76 0.31 8.88 12.30
CA CYS A 76 -0.11 9.89 13.28
C CYS A 76 -0.18 11.28 12.64
N ARG A 77 0.84 11.67 11.85
CA ARG A 77 0.82 12.95 11.12
C ARG A 77 -0.32 13.01 10.09
N ALA A 78 -0.59 11.92 9.40
CA ALA A 78 -1.71 11.84 8.47
C ALA A 78 -3.06 12.02 9.17
N VAL A 79 -3.26 11.36 10.32
CA VAL A 79 -4.48 11.51 11.14
C VAL A 79 -4.66 12.93 11.63
N ASP A 80 -3.55 13.61 12.02
CA ASP A 80 -3.59 15.02 12.44
C ASP A 80 -3.99 15.97 11.31
N ALA A 81 -3.72 15.61 10.06
CA ALA A 81 -4.01 16.41 8.89
C ALA A 81 -5.43 16.18 8.32
N LEU A 82 -6.16 15.17 8.80
CA LEU A 82 -7.51 14.89 8.32
C LEU A 82 -8.49 15.99 8.70
N PRO A 83 -9.42 16.35 7.81
CA PRO A 83 -10.50 17.26 8.16
C PRO A 83 -11.43 16.64 9.20
N ALA A 84 -12.12 17.51 9.94
CA ALA A 84 -13.16 17.10 10.89
C ALA A 84 -14.21 16.20 10.18
N GLY A 85 -14.67 15.18 10.88
CA GLY A 85 -15.62 14.22 10.34
C GLY A 85 -14.99 13.05 9.58
N CYS A 86 -13.67 13.08 9.33
CA CYS A 86 -12.95 11.99 8.67
C CYS A 86 -12.03 11.25 9.65
N ARG A 87 -11.98 9.93 9.54
CA ARG A 87 -11.05 9.08 10.27
C ARG A 87 -10.29 8.17 9.31
N LEU A 88 -9.08 7.78 9.67
CA LEU A 88 -8.26 6.84 8.92
C LEU A 88 -8.44 5.44 9.48
N ALA A 89 -8.82 4.50 8.64
CA ALA A 89 -8.97 3.09 8.98
C ALA A 89 -7.89 2.26 8.30
N MET A 90 -7.13 1.52 9.10
CA MET A 90 -6.13 0.56 8.64
C MET A 90 -6.82 -0.73 8.19
N ILE A 91 -6.60 -1.12 6.95
CA ILE A 91 -7.04 -2.42 6.42
C ILE A 91 -5.95 -3.45 6.74
N GLU A 92 -4.69 -3.11 6.48
CA GLU A 92 -3.55 -3.99 6.70
C GLU A 92 -2.26 -3.20 6.92
N GLY A 93 -1.41 -3.69 7.81
CA GLY A 93 -0.03 -3.27 8.01
C GLY A 93 0.95 -4.33 7.52
N TRP A 94 1.81 -4.83 8.40
CA TRP A 94 2.70 -5.93 8.09
C TRP A 94 1.92 -7.22 7.82
N ARG A 95 2.28 -7.87 6.71
CA ARG A 95 1.72 -9.17 6.30
C ARG A 95 2.79 -10.23 6.39
N ALA A 96 2.48 -11.30 7.12
CA ALA A 96 3.40 -12.43 7.24
C ALA A 96 3.71 -13.04 5.86
N PRO A 97 4.97 -13.45 5.61
CA PRO A 97 5.35 -14.09 4.34
C PRO A 97 4.49 -15.30 3.96
N ILE A 98 4.07 -16.09 4.94
CA ILE A 98 3.18 -17.24 4.72
C ILE A 98 1.80 -16.79 4.20
N ILE A 99 1.24 -15.71 4.74
CA ILE A 99 -0.03 -15.14 4.26
C ILE A 99 0.12 -14.54 2.86
N GLN A 100 1.24 -13.89 2.58
CA GLN A 100 1.54 -13.41 1.23
C GLN A 100 1.60 -14.56 0.21
N GLN A 101 2.22 -15.67 0.57
CA GLN A 101 2.26 -16.89 -0.26
C GLN A 101 0.86 -17.48 -0.47
N ARG A 102 0.05 -17.56 0.60
CA ARG A 102 -1.34 -18.03 0.54
C ARG A 102 -2.17 -17.17 -0.44
N MET A 103 -2.07 -15.84 -0.35
CA MET A 103 -2.76 -14.93 -1.25
C MET A 103 -2.33 -15.14 -2.71
N TYR A 104 -1.03 -15.21 -2.96
CA TYR A 104 -0.49 -15.44 -4.30
C TYR A 104 -0.99 -16.77 -4.87
N ARG A 105 -0.95 -17.84 -4.08
CA ARG A 105 -1.42 -19.17 -4.46
C ARG A 105 -2.92 -19.22 -4.74
N ALA A 106 -3.73 -18.59 -3.91
CA ALA A 106 -5.18 -18.53 -4.10
C ALA A 106 -5.55 -17.84 -5.42
N ILE A 107 -4.89 -16.73 -5.74
CA ILE A 107 -5.08 -16.03 -7.01
C ILE A 107 -4.61 -16.90 -8.18
N TRP A 108 -3.46 -17.56 -8.04
CA TRP A 108 -2.93 -18.50 -9.04
C TRP A 108 -3.93 -19.61 -9.37
N LEU A 109 -4.45 -20.30 -8.33
CA LEU A 109 -5.40 -21.40 -8.48
C LEU A 109 -6.69 -20.93 -9.16
N ARG A 110 -7.23 -19.75 -8.76
CA ARG A 110 -8.43 -19.17 -9.38
C ARG A 110 -8.23 -18.90 -10.88
N PHE A 111 -7.07 -18.37 -11.30
CA PHE A 111 -6.77 -18.15 -12.71
C PHE A 111 -6.53 -19.47 -13.45
N LYS A 112 -5.88 -20.44 -12.80
CA LYS A 112 -5.66 -21.76 -13.40
C LYS A 112 -6.95 -22.52 -13.65
N GLU A 113 -7.90 -22.43 -12.73
CA GLU A 113 -9.25 -23.02 -12.90
C GLU A 113 -10.03 -22.37 -14.05
N ARG A 114 -9.97 -21.03 -14.16
CA ARG A 114 -10.67 -20.30 -15.24
C ARG A 114 -10.02 -20.46 -16.61
N HIS A 115 -8.73 -20.74 -16.63
CA HIS A 115 -7.90 -20.81 -17.84
C HIS A 115 -6.97 -22.03 -17.78
N PRO A 116 -7.52 -23.26 -17.87
CA PRO A 116 -6.76 -24.50 -17.68
C PRO A 116 -5.66 -24.70 -18.75
N ASP A 117 -5.83 -24.08 -19.91
CA ASP A 117 -4.92 -24.08 -21.06
C ASP A 117 -3.75 -23.08 -20.94
N TRP A 118 -3.80 -22.15 -19.98
CA TRP A 118 -2.71 -21.20 -19.82
C TRP A 118 -1.45 -21.87 -19.29
N THR A 119 -0.32 -21.49 -19.86
CA THR A 119 0.99 -21.90 -19.35
C THR A 119 1.29 -21.20 -18.03
N ASP A 120 2.18 -21.77 -17.23
CA ASP A 120 2.62 -21.15 -15.96
C ASP A 120 3.24 -19.76 -16.16
N VAL A 121 3.88 -19.53 -17.32
CA VAL A 121 4.41 -18.21 -17.68
C VAL A 121 3.29 -17.18 -17.85
N MET A 122 2.21 -17.56 -18.51
CA MET A 122 1.03 -16.69 -18.70
C MET A 122 0.35 -16.42 -17.35
N LEU A 123 0.14 -17.47 -16.55
CA LEU A 123 -0.42 -17.37 -15.22
C LEU A 123 0.40 -16.42 -14.35
N LYS A 124 1.71 -16.61 -14.27
CA LYS A 124 2.63 -15.77 -13.52
C LYS A 124 2.54 -14.30 -13.92
N ARG A 125 2.49 -14.03 -15.23
CA ARG A 125 2.37 -12.67 -15.75
C ARG A 125 1.09 -11.98 -15.32
N VAL A 126 -0.01 -12.71 -15.23
CA VAL A 126 -1.31 -12.17 -14.83
C VAL A 126 -1.39 -12.05 -13.30
N VAL A 127 -1.05 -13.11 -12.57
CA VAL A 127 -1.13 -13.16 -11.11
C VAL A 127 -0.26 -12.06 -10.47
N ASN A 128 0.94 -11.80 -11.00
CA ASN A 128 1.83 -10.75 -10.53
C ASN A 128 1.25 -9.32 -10.62
N ARG A 129 0.11 -9.13 -11.25
CA ARG A 129 -0.61 -7.84 -11.27
C ARG A 129 -1.55 -7.68 -10.09
N PHE A 130 -1.90 -8.79 -9.42
CA PHE A 130 -2.86 -8.81 -8.32
C PHE A 130 -2.19 -9.11 -6.98
N SER A 131 -1.03 -9.75 -7.00
CA SER A 131 -0.27 -10.07 -5.79
C SER A 131 1.21 -10.16 -6.12
N ALA A 132 2.03 -9.52 -5.31
CA ALA A 132 3.48 -9.62 -5.45
C ALA A 132 3.96 -11.02 -5.10
N PRO A 133 4.78 -11.67 -5.96
CA PRO A 133 5.39 -12.96 -5.64
C PRO A 133 6.43 -12.79 -4.53
N MET A 134 6.65 -13.82 -3.74
CA MET A 134 7.78 -13.84 -2.81
C MET A 134 9.10 -13.84 -3.59
N ASP A 135 9.85 -12.75 -3.49
CA ASP A 135 11.17 -12.58 -4.10
C ASP A 135 12.09 -11.91 -3.08
N VAL A 136 13.24 -12.49 -2.81
CA VAL A 136 14.21 -11.94 -1.85
C VAL A 136 14.87 -10.64 -2.33
N ARG A 137 14.86 -10.38 -3.64
CA ARG A 137 15.42 -9.15 -4.24
C ARG A 137 14.40 -8.03 -4.31
N VAL A 138 13.12 -8.39 -4.39
CA VAL A 138 11.97 -7.47 -4.42
C VAL A 138 10.93 -8.05 -3.47
N PRO A 139 11.14 -7.93 -2.16
CA PRO A 139 10.18 -8.44 -1.19
C PRO A 139 8.84 -7.74 -1.38
N PRO A 140 7.72 -8.47 -1.23
CA PRO A 140 6.40 -7.85 -1.22
C PRO A 140 6.34 -6.73 -0.17
N PRO A 141 5.82 -5.54 -0.53
CA PRO A 141 5.89 -4.35 0.32
C PRO A 141 5.41 -4.58 1.76
N HIS A 142 4.27 -5.23 1.95
CA HIS A 142 3.72 -5.51 3.29
C HIS A 142 4.64 -6.40 4.15
N THR A 143 5.44 -7.26 3.55
CA THR A 143 6.37 -8.11 4.33
C THR A 143 7.54 -7.32 4.93
N THR A 144 7.75 -6.09 4.49
CA THR A 144 8.79 -5.18 5.02
C THR A 144 8.33 -4.42 6.27
N GLY A 145 7.02 -4.34 6.51
CA GLY A 145 6.41 -3.45 7.49
C GLY A 145 6.41 -1.98 7.07
N GLY A 146 6.86 -1.69 5.84
CA GLY A 146 6.87 -0.36 5.26
C GLY A 146 5.59 0.00 4.51
N ALA A 147 4.75 -0.98 4.16
CA ALA A 147 3.53 -0.76 3.41
C ALA A 147 2.27 -0.96 4.27
N ILE A 148 1.25 -0.22 3.91
CA ILE A 148 -0.07 -0.22 4.54
C ILE A 148 -1.17 -0.17 3.49
N ASP A 149 -2.31 -0.79 3.81
CA ASP A 149 -3.58 -0.57 3.13
C ASP A 149 -4.53 0.18 4.05
N VAL A 150 -5.13 1.25 3.53
CA VAL A 150 -5.95 2.18 4.31
C VAL A 150 -7.15 2.68 3.53
N MET A 151 -8.13 3.20 4.28
CA MET A 151 -9.28 3.93 3.74
C MET A 151 -9.75 5.00 4.71
N LEU A 152 -10.56 5.92 4.21
CA LEU A 152 -11.26 6.90 5.06
C LEU A 152 -12.62 6.38 5.47
N THR A 153 -12.99 6.73 6.70
CA THR A 153 -14.32 6.51 7.25
C THR A 153 -14.87 7.83 7.81
N ASP A 154 -16.14 7.87 8.09
CA ASP A 154 -16.75 8.91 8.90
C ASP A 154 -16.40 8.75 10.41
N GLU A 155 -16.94 9.62 11.25
CA GLU A 155 -16.74 9.58 12.70
C GLU A 155 -17.28 8.29 13.35
N ASN A 156 -18.28 7.66 12.75
CA ASN A 156 -18.91 6.44 13.23
C ASN A 156 -18.18 5.17 12.72
N GLY A 157 -17.14 5.33 11.90
CA GLY A 157 -16.38 4.24 11.32
C GLY A 157 -17.01 3.64 10.05
N GLN A 158 -18.04 4.30 9.49
CA GLN A 158 -18.60 3.91 8.20
C GLN A 158 -17.68 4.36 7.07
N GLU A 159 -17.41 3.44 6.14
CA GLU A 159 -16.52 3.70 4.99
C GLU A 159 -17.08 4.83 4.13
N LEU A 160 -16.24 5.82 3.83
CA LEU A 160 -16.59 6.88 2.89
C LEU A 160 -16.57 6.33 1.46
N ASP A 161 -17.25 7.01 0.56
CA ASP A 161 -17.26 6.62 -0.85
C ASP A 161 -15.87 6.83 -1.50
N HIS A 162 -15.23 5.73 -1.90
CA HIS A 162 -13.97 5.73 -2.65
C HIS A 162 -14.15 5.23 -4.08
N PHE A 163 -15.31 4.73 -4.46
CA PHE A 163 -15.47 3.86 -5.63
C PHE A 163 -16.45 4.38 -6.66
N SER A 164 -17.51 5.10 -6.25
CA SER A 164 -18.60 5.47 -7.16
C SER A 164 -18.13 6.06 -8.49
N PRO A 165 -18.75 5.70 -9.59
CA PRO A 165 -19.95 4.84 -9.73
C PRO A 165 -19.63 3.35 -9.85
N TYR A 166 -18.41 2.93 -9.56
CA TYR A 166 -18.00 1.53 -9.64
C TYR A 166 -18.37 0.78 -8.38
N GLU A 167 -18.56 -0.54 -8.52
CA GLU A 167 -18.63 -1.44 -7.38
C GLU A 167 -17.28 -1.56 -6.68
N PRO A 168 -17.24 -1.81 -5.37
CA PRO A 168 -16.00 -2.12 -4.66
C PRO A 168 -15.25 -3.25 -5.36
N TYR A 169 -13.91 -3.11 -5.48
CA TYR A 169 -13.02 -4.06 -6.15
C TYR A 169 -13.14 -4.17 -7.68
N ASP A 170 -13.89 -3.30 -8.34
CA ASP A 170 -13.80 -3.19 -9.79
C ASP A 170 -12.37 -2.75 -10.17
N PRO A 171 -11.65 -3.49 -11.04
CA PRO A 171 -10.27 -3.15 -11.41
C PRO A 171 -10.14 -1.75 -12.03
N ARG A 172 -11.22 -1.19 -12.58
CA ARG A 172 -11.23 0.14 -13.18
C ARG A 172 -11.13 1.25 -12.14
N CYS A 173 -11.62 1.00 -10.92
CA CYS A 173 -11.54 1.97 -9.82
C CYS A 173 -10.33 1.76 -8.91
N ALA A 174 -9.51 0.71 -9.09
CA ALA A 174 -8.35 0.45 -8.26
C ALA A 174 -7.29 1.56 -8.34
N PRO A 175 -6.89 2.09 -9.53
CA PRO A 175 -5.89 3.14 -9.60
C PRO A 175 -6.29 4.39 -8.81
N PHE A 176 -5.32 5.03 -8.13
CA PHE A 176 -5.57 6.28 -7.39
C PHE A 176 -6.23 7.36 -8.28
N ALA A 177 -5.71 7.54 -9.49
CA ALA A 177 -6.24 8.45 -10.49
C ALA A 177 -7.21 7.76 -11.47
N ALA A 178 -8.07 6.86 -10.98
CA ALA A 178 -9.05 6.19 -11.82
C ALA A 178 -9.96 7.21 -12.54
N THR A 179 -10.25 6.92 -13.81
CA THR A 179 -11.15 7.76 -14.61
C THR A 179 -12.61 7.40 -14.33
N GLY A 180 -13.51 8.37 -14.44
CA GLY A 180 -14.95 8.14 -14.29
C GLY A 180 -15.45 8.04 -12.85
N LEU A 181 -14.61 8.31 -11.85
CA LEU A 181 -15.07 8.44 -10.46
C LEU A 181 -16.05 9.60 -10.31
N SER A 182 -17.00 9.42 -9.40
CA SER A 182 -17.86 10.52 -8.93
C SER A 182 -17.03 11.64 -8.28
N ASP A 183 -17.57 12.83 -8.20
CA ASP A 183 -16.91 13.95 -7.52
C ASP A 183 -16.72 13.66 -6.02
N THR A 184 -17.61 12.87 -5.42
CA THR A 184 -17.50 12.45 -4.02
C THR A 184 -16.33 11.48 -3.85
N ALA A 185 -16.29 10.41 -4.64
CA ALA A 185 -15.19 9.43 -4.56
C ALA A 185 -13.82 10.07 -4.85
N ARG A 186 -13.78 11.02 -5.80
CA ARG A 186 -12.56 11.78 -6.10
C ARG A 186 -12.09 12.60 -4.90
N ARG A 187 -13.01 13.41 -4.30
CA ARG A 187 -12.69 14.21 -3.10
C ARG A 187 -12.23 13.35 -1.94
N THR A 188 -12.86 12.20 -1.71
CA THR A 188 -12.44 11.27 -0.66
C THR A 188 -10.99 10.81 -0.87
N ARG A 189 -10.63 10.46 -2.10
CA ARG A 189 -9.25 10.07 -2.44
C ARG A 189 -8.26 11.22 -2.34
N ASP A 190 -8.66 12.42 -2.73
CA ASP A 190 -7.82 13.61 -2.62
C ASP A 190 -7.49 13.90 -1.14
N ILE A 191 -8.49 13.83 -0.25
CA ILE A 191 -8.29 13.95 1.20
C ILE A 191 -7.33 12.86 1.72
N LEU A 192 -7.54 11.60 1.31
CA LEU A 192 -6.67 10.49 1.68
C LEU A 192 -5.23 10.74 1.23
N GLY A 193 -5.08 11.15 -0.04
CA GLY A 193 -3.78 11.40 -0.66
C GLY A 193 -3.02 12.55 -0.01
N GLU A 194 -3.72 13.65 0.29
CA GLU A 194 -3.12 14.81 0.98
C GLU A 194 -2.67 14.44 2.38
N ALA A 195 -3.52 13.79 3.17
CA ALA A 195 -3.19 13.40 4.53
C ALA A 195 -1.99 12.44 4.59
N LEU A 196 -1.99 11.38 3.76
CA LEU A 196 -0.90 10.40 3.75
C LEU A 196 0.40 10.99 3.17
N GLY A 197 0.29 11.91 2.21
CA GLY A 197 1.44 12.69 1.71
C GLY A 197 2.07 13.55 2.80
N ILE A 198 1.29 14.22 3.65
CA ILE A 198 1.76 14.95 4.85
C ILE A 198 2.42 13.96 5.83
N GLY A 199 1.89 12.74 5.94
CA GLY A 199 2.50 11.65 6.69
C GLY A 199 3.87 11.20 6.15
N GLY A 200 4.21 11.57 4.92
CA GLY A 200 5.46 11.15 4.24
C GLY A 200 5.36 9.81 3.52
N LEU A 201 4.14 9.28 3.36
CA LEU A 201 3.90 8.04 2.66
C LEU A 201 3.69 8.31 1.15
N THR A 202 4.04 7.33 0.34
CA THR A 202 3.91 7.39 -1.12
C THR A 202 2.88 6.37 -1.60
N ASN A 203 1.94 6.79 -2.43
CA ASN A 203 0.94 5.89 -2.99
C ASN A 203 1.54 4.98 -4.07
N TYR A 204 1.07 3.73 -4.09
CA TYR A 204 1.19 2.85 -5.26
C TYR A 204 0.08 3.20 -6.26
N PRO A 205 0.38 3.86 -7.38
CA PRO A 205 -0.67 4.46 -8.23
C PRO A 205 -1.68 3.49 -8.83
N SER A 206 -1.39 2.19 -8.85
CA SER A 206 -2.33 1.16 -9.31
C SER A 206 -3.40 0.82 -8.28
N GLU A 207 -3.21 1.25 -7.01
CA GLU A 207 -4.09 0.92 -5.89
C GLU A 207 -4.22 2.13 -4.98
N PHE A 208 -5.40 2.76 -4.93
CA PHE A 208 -5.59 3.98 -4.14
C PHE A 208 -5.43 3.77 -2.63
N TRP A 209 -5.65 2.54 -2.15
CA TRP A 209 -5.56 2.17 -0.74
C TRP A 209 -4.13 1.85 -0.30
N HIS A 210 -3.22 1.50 -1.24
CA HIS A 210 -1.87 1.02 -0.92
C HIS A 210 -0.86 2.17 -0.87
N TRP A 211 -0.22 2.32 0.29
CA TRP A 211 0.77 3.35 0.58
C TRP A 211 1.99 2.76 1.25
N SER A 212 3.14 3.37 1.05
CA SER A 212 4.37 2.87 1.66
C SER A 212 5.36 3.98 2.03
N PHE A 213 6.28 3.61 2.93
CA PHE A 213 7.48 4.36 3.27
C PHE A 213 8.63 3.37 3.45
N GLY A 214 9.80 3.70 2.93
CA GLY A 214 11.05 2.96 3.15
C GLY A 214 11.21 1.68 2.34
N ASP A 215 10.20 1.17 1.64
CA ASP A 215 10.30 0.03 0.75
C ASP A 215 10.90 0.39 -0.63
N GLN A 216 11.05 -0.60 -1.51
CA GLN A 216 11.61 -0.36 -2.83
C GLN A 216 10.68 0.46 -3.74
N GLY A 217 9.36 0.32 -3.61
CA GLY A 217 8.37 1.12 -4.33
C GLY A 217 8.47 2.60 -3.96
N TRP A 218 8.53 2.89 -2.67
CA TRP A 218 8.76 4.24 -2.15
C TRP A 218 10.09 4.83 -2.67
N ALA A 219 11.18 4.06 -2.59
CA ALA A 219 12.48 4.54 -3.06
C ALA A 219 12.50 4.81 -4.56
N TYR A 220 11.91 3.92 -5.35
CA TYR A 220 11.80 4.05 -6.80
C TYR A 220 11.01 5.30 -7.22
N ARG A 221 9.86 5.54 -6.57
CA ARG A 221 8.96 6.66 -6.89
C ARG A 221 9.49 7.99 -6.41
N GLY A 222 10.06 7.99 -5.20
CA GLY A 222 10.66 9.19 -4.61
C GLY A 222 12.04 9.53 -5.13
N GLY A 223 12.65 8.68 -5.99
CA GLY A 223 14.02 8.88 -6.46
C GLY A 223 15.07 8.75 -5.36
N HIS A 224 14.76 7.99 -4.29
CA HIS A 224 15.69 7.79 -3.18
C HIS A 224 16.83 6.85 -3.60
N PRO A 225 18.03 6.99 -3.03
CA PRO A 225 19.21 6.20 -3.44
C PRO A 225 19.08 4.71 -3.11
N HIS A 226 18.24 4.36 -2.13
CA HIS A 226 17.99 2.97 -1.68
C HIS A 226 16.69 2.89 -0.87
N ALA A 227 16.16 1.68 -0.74
CA ALA A 227 15.11 1.36 0.21
C ALA A 227 15.72 1.15 1.61
N LEU A 228 14.94 1.42 2.65
CA LEU A 228 15.34 1.33 4.06
C LEU A 228 14.98 -0.02 4.70
N TYR A 229 14.01 -0.74 4.12
CA TYR A 229 13.40 -1.91 4.75
C TYR A 229 13.49 -3.15 3.86
N ALA A 230 14.09 -4.20 4.39
CA ALA A 230 13.98 -5.56 3.88
C ALA A 230 12.71 -6.23 4.43
N ALA A 231 12.36 -7.41 3.89
CA ALA A 231 11.36 -8.26 4.53
C ALA A 231 11.81 -8.61 5.95
N ILE A 232 10.87 -8.57 6.89
CA ILE A 232 11.11 -8.85 8.31
C ILE A 232 10.03 -9.76 8.88
N THR A 233 10.41 -10.55 9.86
CA THR A 233 9.46 -11.20 10.78
C THR A 233 9.60 -10.53 12.13
N PRO A 234 8.53 -9.95 12.70
CA PRO A 234 8.58 -9.31 14.01
C PRO A 234 9.09 -10.28 15.07
N PRO A 235 9.91 -9.84 16.05
CA PRO A 235 10.41 -10.69 17.12
C PRO A 235 9.26 -11.39 17.86
N GLY A 236 9.39 -12.70 18.06
CA GLY A 236 8.39 -13.51 18.75
C GLY A 236 7.15 -13.89 17.92
N TRP A 237 7.02 -13.38 16.69
CA TRP A 237 5.93 -13.79 15.82
C TRP A 237 6.13 -15.21 15.32
N THR A 238 5.07 -16.01 15.38
CA THR A 238 5.01 -17.36 14.81
C THR A 238 3.69 -17.54 14.08
N PRO A 239 3.66 -18.33 12.98
CA PRO A 239 2.41 -18.63 12.30
C PRO A 239 1.45 -19.37 13.24
N ALA A 240 0.16 -19.04 13.15
CA ALA A 240 -0.88 -19.80 13.80
C ALA A 240 -1.17 -21.09 13.00
N PRO A 241 -1.82 -22.11 13.61
CA PRO A 241 -2.17 -23.34 12.90
C PRO A 241 -3.02 -23.11 11.63
N GLU A 242 -3.81 -22.06 11.61
CA GLU A 242 -4.64 -21.67 10.46
C GLU A 242 -3.87 -20.86 9.38
N ASP A 243 -2.65 -20.43 9.66
CA ASP A 243 -1.79 -19.73 8.72
C ASP A 243 -1.12 -20.71 7.76
N ASP A 244 -1.94 -21.42 6.97
CA ASP A 244 -1.48 -22.41 5.99
C ASP A 244 -1.51 -21.82 4.58
N VAL A 245 -0.44 -22.04 3.82
CA VAL A 245 -0.31 -21.61 2.41
C VAL A 245 -1.40 -22.23 1.53
N ASP A 246 -1.82 -23.44 1.85
CA ASP A 246 -2.83 -24.20 1.11
C ASP A 246 -4.27 -23.94 1.60
N ALA A 247 -4.45 -23.21 2.70
CA ALA A 247 -5.76 -22.87 3.20
C ALA A 247 -6.51 -21.97 2.20
N PRO A 248 -7.82 -22.17 1.99
CA PRO A 248 -8.62 -21.32 1.12
C PRO A 248 -8.56 -19.86 1.55
N LEU A 249 -8.40 -18.96 0.58
CA LEU A 249 -8.55 -17.53 0.79
C LEU A 249 -9.96 -17.11 0.41
N GLU A 250 -10.73 -16.70 1.39
CA GLU A 250 -12.12 -16.29 1.22
C GLU A 250 -12.29 -14.83 1.60
N PHE A 251 -13.17 -14.13 0.89
CA PHE A 251 -13.62 -12.82 1.32
C PHE A 251 -14.50 -12.97 2.57
N THR A 252 -14.24 -12.20 3.59
CA THR A 252 -15.19 -12.04 4.69
C THR A 252 -16.36 -11.22 4.15
N THR A 253 -17.46 -11.91 3.82
CA THR A 253 -18.72 -11.26 3.44
C THR A 253 -19.14 -10.32 4.57
N PRO A 254 -19.61 -9.09 4.26
CA PRO A 254 -20.37 -8.33 5.24
C PRO A 254 -21.57 -9.17 5.69
N GLU A 255 -21.75 -9.34 6.98
CA GLU A 255 -23.06 -9.81 7.44
C GLU A 255 -24.10 -8.83 6.91
N PRO A 256 -25.22 -9.32 6.32
CA PRO A 256 -26.29 -8.43 5.92
C PRO A 256 -26.70 -7.65 7.17
N GLU A 257 -26.74 -6.32 7.04
CA GLU A 257 -27.28 -5.46 8.07
C GLU A 257 -28.69 -6.01 8.38
N THR A 258 -28.88 -6.52 9.58
CA THR A 258 -30.19 -6.93 10.07
C THR A 258 -31.04 -5.66 10.11
N PRO A 259 -32.20 -5.62 9.45
CA PRO A 259 -33.06 -4.44 9.37
C PRO A 259 -33.56 -3.98 10.75
#